data_95c6f813dac41a091ebed4b0499e6449
#
_entry.id   95c6f813dac41a091ebed4b0499e6449
#
_cell.length_a   1.000
_cell.length_b   1.000
_cell.length_c   1.000
_cell.angle_alpha   90.00
_cell.angle_beta   90.00
_cell.angle_gamma   90.00
#
_symmetry.space_group_name_H-M   'P 1'
#
loop_
_entity.id
_entity.type
_entity.pdbx_description
1 polymer ?
#
loop_
_entity_poly.entity_id
_entity_poly.type
_entity_poly.pdbx_seq_one_letter_code
_entity_poly.pdbx_strand_id
1 'polypeptide(L)'
;MRKFRLAVIAATFAAVGLASAVHAGELDVNVAFKGASQRAVWQSVFDDFHKANPDIEVKASYIDEEAYKVQLPQWLSTVAPDIVNWHNGERMKYYARRNLLEDLSTDWAKNGWSDAYASTKEASTFNGKQYALPTVYYSWGMFYRKDLFQKAGIAAEPKTWDEFLDAAKKLKAAGITPIAVAGRDAWTLAGWFDYLDLRLNGNAFHQELMAGDVPYTDARVKKVYTTWKQLIDDKDFIDNSLSYDLDAAQPFLFQGKAAMMLMGTFISAGFPASVKEQMGYFQFPIIDSKVPTAEDGPIECLNIPSKAKHKAEARKFIAFVGTPEISARLAEGLGSLPANSKSPAPADPINKIGFQILSGTKGGIAQFYDRDMTKEMADEGMKAMQQFIADPTKIDALLAQLEVTRKRIYHKS
;
A
#
# COMPACT_ATOMS: atom_id res chain seq x y z
N MET A 1 33.43 -69.73 64.85
CA MET A 1 32.25 -68.87 64.93
C MET A 1 32.52 -67.55 64.19
N ARG A 2 32.14 -67.41 62.92
CA ARG A 2 32.35 -66.19 62.05
C ARG A 2 31.02 -65.48 61.91
N LYS A 3 31.03 -64.22 62.38
CA LYS A 3 29.86 -63.35 62.26
C LYS A 3 29.80 -62.73 60.86
N PHE A 4 28.76 -63.01 60.06
CA PHE A 4 28.43 -62.33 58.80
C PHE A 4 27.79 -61.00 59.15
N ARG A 5 28.31 -59.88 58.59
CA ARG A 5 27.67 -58.59 58.58
C ARG A 5 27.01 -58.40 57.25
N LEU A 6 25.70 -58.24 57.20
CA LEU A 6 24.96 -57.79 56.06
C LEU A 6 25.21 -56.28 55.89
N ALA A 7 25.65 -55.90 54.69
CA ALA A 7 25.63 -54.50 54.23
C ALA A 7 24.38 -54.25 53.44
N VAL A 8 23.54 -53.26 53.87
CA VAL A 8 22.39 -52.82 53.19
C VAL A 8 22.84 -51.69 52.20
N ILE A 9 22.71 -51.92 50.90
CA ILE A 9 23.00 -50.94 49.88
C ILE A 9 21.63 -50.17 49.60
N ALA A 10 21.60 -48.90 50.03
CA ALA A 10 20.52 -47.99 49.67
C ALA A 10 20.72 -47.50 48.24
N ALA A 11 19.88 -47.93 47.31
CA ALA A 11 19.84 -47.43 45.96
C ALA A 11 19.03 -46.10 45.90
N THR A 12 19.73 -45.00 45.71
CA THR A 12 19.15 -43.66 45.46
C THR A 12 18.71 -43.58 44.00
N PHE A 13 17.41 -43.65 43.77
CA PHE A 13 16.84 -43.32 42.46
C PHE A 13 16.94 -41.81 42.20
N ALA A 14 17.87 -41.38 41.36
CA ALA A 14 17.87 -40.03 40.78
C ALA A 14 16.77 -39.95 39.73
N ALA A 15 15.68 -39.25 40.04
CA ALA A 15 14.66 -38.88 39.05
C ALA A 15 15.29 -37.87 38.08
N VAL A 16 15.74 -38.34 36.93
CA VAL A 16 16.09 -37.49 35.79
C VAL A 16 14.75 -36.96 35.25
N GLY A 17 14.42 -35.71 35.59
CA GLY A 17 13.33 -34.96 34.96
C GLY A 17 13.63 -34.84 33.46
N LEU A 18 12.90 -35.56 32.64
CA LEU A 18 12.82 -35.29 31.21
C LEU A 18 12.23 -33.88 31.06
N ALA A 19 13.10 -32.88 30.93
CA ALA A 19 12.69 -31.60 30.36
C ALA A 19 12.20 -31.92 28.95
N SER A 20 10.89 -31.94 28.77
CA SER A 20 10.29 -31.95 27.44
C SER A 20 10.90 -30.76 26.67
N ALA A 21 11.68 -31.06 25.64
CA ALA A 21 12.16 -30.06 24.73
C ALA A 21 10.86 -29.40 24.17
N VAL A 22 10.57 -28.21 24.64
CA VAL A 22 9.55 -27.36 24.03
C VAL A 22 10.03 -27.20 22.59
N HIS A 23 9.34 -27.80 21.64
CA HIS A 23 9.60 -27.55 20.23
C HIS A 23 9.37 -26.06 20.06
N ALA A 24 10.45 -25.32 19.79
CA ALA A 24 10.34 -23.94 19.40
C ALA A 24 9.44 -23.86 18.16
N GLY A 25 8.33 -23.15 18.26
CA GLY A 25 7.48 -22.87 17.11
C GLY A 25 8.31 -22.05 16.11
N GLU A 26 8.03 -22.25 14.82
CA GLU A 26 8.67 -21.48 13.75
C GLU A 26 7.60 -20.65 13.05
N LEU A 27 7.95 -19.45 12.61
CA LEU A 27 7.06 -18.57 11.87
C LEU A 27 7.80 -17.99 10.66
N ASP A 28 7.50 -18.48 9.47
CA ASP A 28 8.04 -17.97 8.21
C ASP A 28 7.22 -16.79 7.72
N VAL A 29 7.86 -15.62 7.57
CA VAL A 29 7.17 -14.40 7.13
C VAL A 29 7.87 -13.80 5.92
N ASN A 30 7.13 -13.65 4.83
CA ASN A 30 7.60 -12.91 3.66
C ASN A 30 7.03 -11.49 3.66
N VAL A 31 7.92 -10.49 3.63
CA VAL A 31 7.56 -9.07 3.66
C VAL A 31 8.00 -8.40 2.37
N ALA A 32 7.03 -7.81 1.64
CA ALA A 32 7.32 -6.85 0.60
C ALA A 32 7.74 -5.51 1.22
N PHE A 33 8.71 -4.83 0.64
CA PHE A 33 9.13 -3.52 1.10
C PHE A 33 9.37 -2.57 -0.10
N LYS A 34 9.13 -1.27 0.14
CA LYS A 34 9.28 -0.19 -0.85
C LYS A 34 10.46 0.73 -0.53
N GLY A 35 11.38 0.30 0.34
CA GLY A 35 12.55 1.06 0.75
C GLY A 35 13.17 0.54 2.05
N ALA A 36 14.45 0.84 2.27
CA ALA A 36 15.25 0.29 3.38
C ALA A 36 14.67 0.61 4.78
N SER A 37 14.04 1.77 4.95
CA SER A 37 13.42 2.18 6.24
C SER A 37 12.31 1.23 6.67
N GLN A 38 11.51 0.71 5.74
CA GLN A 38 10.40 -0.21 6.04
C GLN A 38 10.88 -1.55 6.59
N ARG A 39 12.05 -2.03 6.12
CA ARG A 39 12.65 -3.26 6.63
C ARG A 39 12.96 -3.18 8.12
N ALA A 40 13.54 -2.07 8.58
CA ALA A 40 13.88 -1.89 10.00
C ALA A 40 12.63 -1.87 10.89
N VAL A 41 11.53 -1.30 10.41
CA VAL A 41 10.26 -1.28 11.14
C VAL A 41 9.70 -2.69 11.33
N TRP A 42 9.61 -3.48 10.27
CA TRP A 42 9.16 -4.86 10.36
C TRP A 42 10.06 -5.70 11.27
N GLN A 43 11.39 -5.53 11.17
CA GLN A 43 12.32 -6.24 12.05
C GLN A 43 12.03 -5.94 13.52
N SER A 44 11.80 -4.67 13.88
CA SER A 44 11.47 -4.31 15.25
C SER A 44 10.17 -4.94 15.76
N VAL A 45 9.18 -5.11 14.88
CA VAL A 45 7.92 -5.79 15.21
C VAL A 45 8.13 -7.29 15.45
N PHE A 46 8.98 -7.93 14.64
CA PHE A 46 9.34 -9.35 14.81
C PHE A 46 10.12 -9.58 16.10
N ASP A 47 11.08 -8.70 16.40
CA ASP A 47 11.88 -8.79 17.64
C ASP A 47 10.99 -8.67 18.89
N ASP A 48 10.03 -7.77 18.90
CA ASP A 48 9.09 -7.62 20.01
C ASP A 48 8.08 -8.77 20.09
N PHE A 49 7.66 -9.32 18.96
CA PHE A 49 6.84 -10.52 18.96
C PHE A 49 7.59 -11.71 19.55
N HIS A 50 8.83 -11.95 19.13
CA HIS A 50 9.68 -13.00 19.69
C HIS A 50 9.92 -12.80 21.18
N LYS A 51 10.19 -11.55 21.62
CA LYS A 51 10.34 -11.24 23.05
C LYS A 51 9.09 -11.55 23.87
N ALA A 52 7.90 -11.34 23.29
CA ALA A 52 6.60 -11.67 23.94
C ALA A 52 6.27 -13.17 23.84
N ASN A 53 6.85 -13.88 22.87
CA ASN A 53 6.62 -15.30 22.59
C ASN A 53 7.98 -15.99 22.34
N PRO A 54 8.81 -16.20 23.38
CA PRO A 54 10.18 -16.69 23.22
C PRO A 54 10.26 -18.14 22.72
N ASP A 55 9.15 -18.85 22.72
CA ASP A 55 8.97 -20.19 22.15
C ASP A 55 8.72 -20.18 20.63
N ILE A 56 8.61 -19.00 19.99
CA ILE A 56 8.39 -18.87 18.55
C ILE A 56 9.57 -18.13 17.90
N GLU A 57 10.29 -18.81 17.01
CA GLU A 57 11.33 -18.20 16.18
C GLU A 57 10.74 -17.60 14.93
N VAL A 58 11.02 -16.32 14.64
CA VAL A 58 10.55 -15.66 13.43
C VAL A 58 11.64 -15.65 12.36
N LYS A 59 11.33 -16.22 11.20
CA LYS A 59 12.18 -16.23 10.00
C LYS A 59 11.59 -15.26 8.97
N ALA A 60 12.15 -14.06 8.90
CA ALA A 60 11.67 -13.03 8.00
C ALA A 60 12.47 -12.97 6.70
N SER A 61 11.77 -13.00 5.56
CA SER A 61 12.33 -12.73 4.24
C SER A 61 11.82 -11.39 3.74
N TYR A 62 12.75 -10.50 3.37
CA TYR A 62 12.45 -9.17 2.87
C TYR A 62 12.68 -9.13 1.37
N ILE A 63 11.64 -8.87 0.59
CA ILE A 63 11.64 -8.95 -0.86
C ILE A 63 11.18 -7.61 -1.43
N ASP A 64 11.88 -7.13 -2.45
CA ASP A 64 11.46 -5.94 -3.20
C ASP A 64 10.03 -6.07 -3.72
N GLU A 65 9.26 -4.98 -3.70
CA GLU A 65 7.83 -4.96 -4.00
C GLU A 65 7.50 -5.57 -5.38
N GLU A 66 8.26 -5.24 -6.42
CA GLU A 66 7.97 -5.76 -7.78
C GLU A 66 8.34 -7.25 -7.89
N ALA A 67 9.46 -7.66 -7.29
CA ALA A 67 9.84 -9.07 -7.23
C ALA A 67 8.83 -9.88 -6.40
N TYR A 68 8.30 -9.31 -5.32
CA TYR A 68 7.29 -9.93 -4.47
C TYR A 68 5.99 -10.19 -5.25
N LYS A 69 5.50 -9.22 -6.02
CA LYS A 69 4.30 -9.35 -6.86
C LYS A 69 4.40 -10.51 -7.85
N VAL A 70 5.59 -10.76 -8.38
CA VAL A 70 5.86 -11.87 -9.32
C VAL A 70 5.90 -13.22 -8.59
N GLN A 71 6.48 -13.28 -7.39
CA GLN A 71 6.71 -14.52 -6.65
C GLN A 71 5.51 -14.99 -5.82
N LEU A 72 4.69 -14.06 -5.32
CA LEU A 72 3.56 -14.38 -4.44
C LEU A 72 2.60 -15.44 -5.00
N PRO A 73 2.17 -15.41 -6.27
CA PRO A 73 1.27 -16.45 -6.82
C PRO A 73 1.87 -17.85 -6.73
N GLN A 74 3.17 -17.98 -6.95
CA GLN A 74 3.88 -19.25 -6.86
C GLN A 74 3.93 -19.74 -5.42
N TRP A 75 4.32 -18.90 -4.46
CA TRP A 75 4.36 -19.29 -3.04
C TRP A 75 2.99 -19.80 -2.57
N LEU A 76 1.94 -19.03 -2.80
CA LEU A 76 0.59 -19.41 -2.38
C LEU A 76 0.12 -20.73 -3.01
N SER A 77 0.61 -21.07 -4.19
CA SER A 77 0.23 -22.27 -4.93
C SER A 77 1.06 -23.52 -4.58
N THR A 78 2.29 -23.35 -4.08
CA THR A 78 3.26 -24.45 -3.86
C THR A 78 3.65 -24.61 -2.39
N VAL A 79 4.73 -23.96 -1.97
CA VAL A 79 5.27 -23.94 -0.62
C VAL A 79 5.13 -22.52 -0.10
N ALA A 80 4.13 -22.30 0.74
CA ALA A 80 3.81 -20.99 1.27
C ALA A 80 4.60 -20.69 2.54
N PRO A 81 5.02 -19.43 2.77
CA PRO A 81 5.36 -18.96 4.11
C PRO A 81 4.11 -19.01 5.00
N ASP A 82 4.28 -18.76 6.29
CA ASP A 82 3.15 -18.74 7.22
C ASP A 82 2.38 -17.43 7.19
N ILE A 83 3.07 -16.34 6.85
CA ILE A 83 2.47 -15.01 6.69
C ILE A 83 3.03 -14.33 5.44
N VAL A 84 2.15 -13.64 4.75
CA VAL A 84 2.46 -12.69 3.67
C VAL A 84 1.82 -11.34 3.98
N ASN A 85 2.54 -10.22 3.74
CA ASN A 85 1.88 -8.93 3.62
C ASN A 85 1.41 -8.74 2.17
N TRP A 86 0.25 -8.13 2.00
CA TRP A 86 -0.30 -7.91 0.67
C TRP A 86 -1.21 -6.67 0.63
N HIS A 87 -1.70 -6.39 -0.56
CA HIS A 87 -2.69 -5.36 -0.81
C HIS A 87 -4.10 -5.89 -0.52
N ASN A 88 -4.89 -5.13 0.19
CA ASN A 88 -6.30 -5.44 0.45
C ASN A 88 -7.17 -5.19 -0.81
N GLY A 89 -8.50 -5.31 -0.70
CA GLY A 89 -9.41 -5.11 -1.83
C GLY A 89 -9.37 -6.26 -2.84
N GLU A 90 -9.53 -5.98 -4.12
CA GLU A 90 -9.62 -7.00 -5.18
C GLU A 90 -8.33 -7.81 -5.35
N ARG A 91 -7.18 -7.26 -5.03
CA ARG A 91 -5.90 -7.98 -5.00
C ARG A 91 -5.91 -9.14 -3.99
N MET A 92 -6.41 -8.93 -2.78
CA MET A 92 -6.59 -9.99 -1.79
C MET A 92 -7.71 -10.96 -2.20
N LYS A 93 -8.85 -10.42 -2.64
CA LYS A 93 -10.02 -11.23 -3.07
C LYS A 93 -9.68 -12.16 -4.23
N TYR A 94 -8.73 -11.79 -5.09
CA TYR A 94 -8.23 -12.67 -6.17
C TYR A 94 -7.70 -14.01 -5.63
N TYR A 95 -6.96 -14.00 -4.52
CA TYR A 95 -6.44 -15.21 -3.89
C TYR A 95 -7.48 -15.92 -3.01
N ALA A 96 -8.35 -15.16 -2.33
CA ALA A 96 -9.44 -15.73 -1.55
C ALA A 96 -10.41 -16.56 -2.43
N ARG A 97 -10.79 -16.06 -3.62
CA ARG A 97 -11.61 -16.79 -4.62
C ARG A 97 -11.00 -18.12 -5.05
N ARG A 98 -9.68 -18.26 -4.95
CA ARG A 98 -8.91 -19.47 -5.32
C ARG A 98 -8.60 -20.38 -4.14
N ASN A 99 -9.16 -20.09 -2.96
CA ASN A 99 -8.91 -20.82 -1.71
C ASN A 99 -7.41 -20.86 -1.33
N LEU A 100 -6.65 -19.82 -1.66
CA LEU A 100 -5.22 -19.72 -1.37
C LEU A 100 -4.92 -19.00 -0.04
N LEU A 101 -5.94 -18.46 0.63
CA LEU A 101 -5.84 -17.77 1.91
C LEU A 101 -6.71 -18.46 2.97
N GLU A 102 -6.30 -18.35 4.23
CA GLU A 102 -7.07 -18.81 5.39
C GLU A 102 -8.23 -17.86 5.72
N ASP A 103 -9.34 -18.46 6.16
CA ASP A 103 -10.45 -17.73 6.74
C ASP A 103 -10.09 -17.28 8.16
N LEU A 104 -10.07 -15.96 8.37
CA LEU A 104 -9.76 -15.30 9.65
C LEU A 104 -11.02 -14.83 10.39
N SER A 105 -12.24 -15.21 9.96
CA SER A 105 -13.49 -14.71 10.55
C SER A 105 -13.59 -15.01 12.05
N THR A 106 -13.08 -16.16 12.49
CA THR A 106 -13.02 -16.52 13.92
C THR A 106 -12.05 -15.60 14.68
N ASP A 107 -10.91 -15.23 14.07
CA ASP A 107 -9.94 -14.31 14.68
C ASP A 107 -10.54 -12.90 14.77
N TRP A 108 -11.27 -12.47 13.74
CA TRP A 108 -11.99 -11.19 13.75
C TRP A 108 -13.00 -11.10 14.89
N ALA A 109 -13.79 -12.18 15.10
CA ALA A 109 -14.74 -12.23 16.20
C ALA A 109 -14.06 -12.26 17.57
N LYS A 110 -13.04 -13.11 17.74
CA LYS A 110 -12.30 -13.29 19.00
C LYS A 110 -11.60 -12.01 19.47
N ASN A 111 -11.01 -11.25 18.54
CA ASN A 111 -10.22 -10.07 18.86
C ASN A 111 -11.03 -8.75 18.79
N GLY A 112 -12.34 -8.79 18.52
CA GLY A 112 -13.18 -7.60 18.42
C GLY A 112 -12.82 -6.68 17.25
N TRP A 113 -12.27 -7.25 16.18
CA TRP A 113 -11.77 -6.49 15.04
C TRP A 113 -12.86 -5.85 14.18
N SER A 114 -14.09 -6.33 14.27
CA SER A 114 -15.21 -5.73 13.53
C SER A 114 -15.43 -4.25 13.86
N ASP A 115 -15.17 -3.84 15.12
CA ASP A 115 -15.26 -2.44 15.52
C ASP A 115 -13.95 -1.69 15.27
N ALA A 116 -12.82 -2.33 15.63
CA ALA A 116 -11.50 -1.71 15.50
C ALA A 116 -11.09 -1.41 14.04
N TYR A 117 -11.61 -2.20 13.10
CA TYR A 117 -11.31 -2.11 11.66
C TYR A 117 -12.57 -1.86 10.82
N ALA A 118 -13.58 -1.20 11.36
CA ALA A 118 -14.87 -1.01 10.69
C ALA A 118 -14.74 -0.38 9.29
N SER A 119 -13.88 0.62 9.13
CA SER A 119 -13.65 1.33 7.86
C SER A 119 -12.91 0.49 6.79
N THR A 120 -12.17 -0.55 7.22
CA THR A 120 -11.35 -1.38 6.31
C THR A 120 -11.88 -2.81 6.17
N LYS A 121 -12.96 -3.14 6.89
CA LYS A 121 -13.53 -4.49 6.94
C LYS A 121 -13.98 -4.99 5.57
N GLU A 122 -14.66 -4.15 4.80
CA GLU A 122 -15.20 -4.53 3.48
C GLU A 122 -14.09 -4.93 2.51
N ALA A 123 -12.98 -4.19 2.49
CA ALA A 123 -11.81 -4.52 1.69
C ALA A 123 -11.18 -5.87 2.08
N SER A 124 -11.33 -6.30 3.35
CA SER A 124 -10.82 -7.58 3.87
C SER A 124 -11.80 -8.74 3.74
N THR A 125 -13.00 -8.49 3.19
CA THR A 125 -14.11 -9.44 3.16
C THR A 125 -14.35 -9.98 1.75
N PHE A 126 -14.50 -11.30 1.64
CA PHE A 126 -14.95 -11.98 0.44
C PHE A 126 -15.99 -13.05 0.81
N ASN A 127 -17.16 -13.04 0.16
CA ASN A 127 -18.27 -13.94 0.44
C ASN A 127 -18.64 -14.04 1.95
N GLY A 128 -18.67 -12.89 2.62
CA GLY A 128 -19.03 -12.79 4.05
C GLY A 128 -17.95 -13.24 5.03
N LYS A 129 -16.76 -13.65 4.55
CA LYS A 129 -15.63 -14.11 5.35
C LYS A 129 -14.46 -13.14 5.27
N GLN A 130 -13.74 -12.98 6.35
CA GLN A 130 -12.54 -12.14 6.43
C GLN A 130 -11.29 -12.97 6.14
N TYR A 131 -10.42 -12.47 5.25
CA TYR A 131 -9.20 -13.16 4.80
C TYR A 131 -7.91 -12.39 5.11
N ALA A 132 -8.04 -11.20 5.69
CA ALA A 132 -6.90 -10.33 5.98
C ALA A 132 -7.05 -9.62 7.32
N LEU A 133 -5.91 -9.29 7.96
CA LEU A 133 -5.82 -8.23 8.94
C LEU A 133 -5.34 -6.97 8.24
N PRO A 134 -6.11 -5.89 8.14
CA PRO A 134 -5.61 -4.59 7.70
C PRO A 134 -4.50 -4.11 8.64
N THR A 135 -3.38 -3.65 8.09
CA THR A 135 -2.26 -3.16 8.91
C THR A 135 -2.18 -1.64 8.91
N VAL A 136 -2.07 -1.08 7.74
CA VAL A 136 -1.98 0.37 7.53
C VAL A 136 -2.78 0.78 6.30
N TYR A 137 -3.14 2.06 6.23
CA TYR A 137 -3.60 2.73 5.03
C TYR A 137 -2.88 4.06 4.88
N TYR A 138 -2.96 4.69 3.74
CA TYR A 138 -2.27 5.95 3.51
C TYR A 138 -3.01 6.85 2.53
N SER A 139 -2.85 8.16 2.70
CA SER A 139 -3.35 9.14 1.76
C SER A 139 -2.40 9.28 0.58
N TRP A 140 -2.96 9.50 -0.60
CA TRP A 140 -2.22 10.01 -1.74
C TRP A 140 -2.44 11.52 -1.87
N GLY A 141 -1.43 12.21 -2.40
CA GLY A 141 -1.47 13.65 -2.62
C GLY A 141 -0.16 14.17 -3.16
N MET A 142 -0.06 15.48 -3.25
CA MET A 142 1.09 16.14 -3.83
C MET A 142 2.15 16.46 -2.76
N PHE A 143 3.26 15.75 -2.80
CA PHE A 143 4.48 16.21 -2.13
C PHE A 143 5.09 17.37 -2.88
N TYR A 144 5.67 18.33 -2.14
CA TYR A 144 6.35 19.46 -2.75
C TYR A 144 7.53 19.97 -1.92
N ARG A 145 8.42 20.70 -2.55
CA ARG A 145 9.56 21.40 -1.95
C ARG A 145 9.16 22.85 -1.66
N LYS A 146 9.02 23.19 -0.38
CA LYS A 146 8.65 24.53 0.10
C LYS A 146 9.65 25.59 -0.37
N ASP A 147 10.95 25.30 -0.31
CA ASP A 147 12.02 26.20 -0.76
C ASP A 147 11.96 26.47 -2.28
N LEU A 148 11.59 25.48 -3.10
CA LEU A 148 11.43 25.66 -4.53
C LEU A 148 10.18 26.46 -4.88
N PHE A 149 9.08 26.26 -4.15
CA PHE A 149 7.88 27.09 -4.26
C PHE A 149 8.20 28.55 -3.93
N GLN A 150 8.89 28.79 -2.83
CA GLN A 150 9.34 30.13 -2.45
C GLN A 150 10.22 30.75 -3.54
N LYS A 151 11.20 30.00 -4.07
CA LYS A 151 12.09 30.46 -5.17
C LYS A 151 11.32 30.83 -6.43
N ALA A 152 10.25 30.10 -6.74
CA ALA A 152 9.38 30.35 -7.90
C ALA A 152 8.29 31.41 -7.63
N GLY A 153 8.23 32.01 -6.43
CA GLY A 153 7.23 33.01 -6.08
C GLY A 153 5.81 32.42 -5.89
N ILE A 154 5.72 31.15 -5.51
CA ILE A 154 4.45 30.46 -5.21
C ILE A 154 4.20 30.61 -3.69
N ALA A 155 3.18 31.40 -3.33
CA ALA A 155 2.93 31.78 -1.94
C ALA A 155 2.14 30.76 -1.12
N ALA A 156 1.38 29.85 -1.78
CA ALA A 156 0.54 28.85 -1.13
C ALA A 156 0.41 27.60 -1.99
N GLU A 157 0.02 26.48 -1.37
CA GLU A 157 -0.32 25.24 -2.07
C GLU A 157 -1.51 25.47 -3.01
N PRO A 158 -1.44 24.98 -4.26
CA PRO A 158 -2.56 25.06 -5.21
C PRO A 158 -3.74 24.22 -4.73
N LYS A 159 -4.93 24.81 -4.72
CA LYS A 159 -6.18 24.15 -4.34
C LYS A 159 -7.01 23.72 -5.53
N THR A 160 -6.84 24.42 -6.66
CA THR A 160 -7.55 24.15 -7.91
C THR A 160 -6.57 23.75 -9.00
N TRP A 161 -7.11 23.11 -10.05
CA TRP A 161 -6.30 22.70 -11.19
C TRP A 161 -5.63 23.88 -11.90
N ASP A 162 -6.37 24.99 -12.04
CA ASP A 162 -5.81 26.19 -12.64
C ASP A 162 -4.64 26.78 -11.83
N GLU A 163 -4.77 26.81 -10.50
CA GLU A 163 -3.68 27.21 -9.60
C GLU A 163 -2.49 26.25 -9.69
N PHE A 164 -2.73 24.95 -9.87
CA PHE A 164 -1.68 23.95 -10.06
C PHE A 164 -0.92 24.15 -11.36
N LEU A 165 -1.63 24.40 -12.47
CA LEU A 165 -1.02 24.71 -13.76
C LEU A 165 -0.24 26.05 -13.72
N ASP A 166 -0.72 27.06 -12.99
CA ASP A 166 0.00 28.32 -12.79
C ASP A 166 1.28 28.08 -11.96
N ALA A 167 1.20 27.27 -10.92
CA ALA A 167 2.39 26.88 -10.14
C ALA A 167 3.43 26.16 -11.01
N ALA A 168 3.00 25.22 -11.87
CA ALA A 168 3.89 24.53 -12.81
C ALA A 168 4.57 25.51 -13.78
N LYS A 169 3.83 26.50 -14.30
CA LYS A 169 4.39 27.56 -15.17
C LYS A 169 5.43 28.41 -14.43
N LYS A 170 5.17 28.80 -13.18
CA LYS A 170 6.09 29.59 -12.35
C LYS A 170 7.37 28.79 -12.05
N LEU A 171 7.25 27.51 -11.75
CA LEU A 171 8.41 26.62 -11.54
C LEU A 171 9.28 26.54 -12.79
N LYS A 172 8.69 26.32 -13.97
CA LYS A 172 9.43 26.32 -15.26
C LYS A 172 10.11 27.66 -15.54
N ALA A 173 9.44 28.77 -15.27
CA ALA A 173 10.04 30.10 -15.42
C ALA A 173 11.23 30.33 -14.49
N ALA A 174 11.26 29.67 -13.33
CA ALA A 174 12.39 29.66 -12.40
C ALA A 174 13.47 28.61 -12.73
N GLY A 175 13.35 27.89 -13.86
CA GLY A 175 14.29 26.85 -14.30
C GLY A 175 14.16 25.54 -13.49
N ILE A 176 13.00 25.26 -12.92
CA ILE A 176 12.72 24.09 -12.09
C ILE A 176 11.70 23.19 -12.80
N THR A 177 12.01 21.90 -12.97
CA THR A 177 11.02 20.94 -13.48
C THR A 177 9.86 20.81 -12.48
N PRO A 178 8.60 20.94 -12.91
CA PRO A 178 7.49 20.91 -11.98
C PRO A 178 7.32 19.58 -11.25
N ILE A 179 7.33 18.43 -11.96
CA ILE A 179 6.82 17.16 -11.44
C ILE A 179 7.80 16.01 -11.67
N ALA A 180 8.19 15.32 -10.61
CA ALA A 180 8.82 14.00 -10.69
C ALA A 180 7.76 12.91 -10.79
N VAL A 181 7.97 11.92 -11.65
CA VAL A 181 7.11 10.73 -11.77
C VAL A 181 7.93 9.49 -12.08
N ALA A 182 7.58 8.36 -11.46
CA ALA A 182 8.25 7.06 -11.59
C ALA A 182 7.50 6.19 -12.61
N GLY A 183 7.61 6.48 -13.90
CA GLY A 183 6.78 5.85 -14.92
C GLY A 183 7.15 4.40 -15.26
N ARG A 184 8.34 3.91 -14.86
CA ARG A 184 8.74 2.50 -15.05
C ARG A 184 7.87 1.56 -14.22
N ASP A 185 7.58 1.95 -12.99
CA ASP A 185 6.66 1.23 -12.11
C ASP A 185 5.25 1.72 -12.43
N ALA A 186 4.59 1.11 -13.37
CA ALA A 186 3.33 1.57 -13.96
C ALA A 186 2.24 1.98 -12.92
N TRP A 187 2.27 1.39 -11.71
CA TRP A 187 1.35 1.75 -10.64
C TRP A 187 1.44 3.22 -10.19
N THR A 188 2.61 3.86 -10.31
CA THR A 188 2.75 5.28 -9.97
C THR A 188 1.97 6.18 -10.94
N LEU A 189 1.80 5.73 -12.18
CA LEU A 189 0.98 6.42 -13.17
C LEU A 189 -0.52 6.25 -12.87
N ALA A 190 -0.89 5.12 -12.26
CA ALA A 190 -2.28 4.86 -11.89
C ALA A 190 -2.81 5.90 -10.89
N GLY A 191 -1.99 6.39 -9.95
CA GLY A 191 -2.39 7.49 -9.07
C GLY A 191 -2.76 8.77 -9.80
N TRP A 192 -2.11 9.09 -10.94
CA TRP A 192 -2.51 10.22 -11.78
C TRP A 192 -3.88 9.97 -12.44
N PHE A 193 -4.10 8.75 -12.96
CA PHE A 193 -5.39 8.39 -13.54
C PHE A 193 -6.51 8.49 -12.49
N ASP A 194 -6.31 7.89 -11.33
CA ASP A 194 -7.31 7.86 -10.25
C ASP A 194 -7.69 9.28 -9.82
N TYR A 195 -6.72 10.13 -9.52
CA TYR A 195 -7.02 11.48 -9.07
C TYR A 195 -7.67 12.34 -10.14
N LEU A 196 -7.26 12.22 -11.40
CA LEU A 196 -7.92 12.93 -12.49
C LEU A 196 -9.36 12.43 -12.66
N ASP A 197 -9.59 11.12 -12.57
CA ASP A 197 -10.94 10.55 -12.67
C ASP A 197 -11.82 10.96 -11.47
N LEU A 198 -11.31 10.81 -10.25
CA LEU A 198 -12.01 11.20 -9.03
C LEU A 198 -12.37 12.69 -8.99
N ARG A 199 -11.53 13.57 -9.57
CA ARG A 199 -11.76 15.02 -9.62
C ARG A 199 -12.66 15.47 -10.76
N LEU A 200 -12.74 14.69 -11.85
CA LEU A 200 -13.58 14.98 -13.03
C LEU A 200 -14.95 14.31 -12.93
N ASN A 201 -15.01 13.08 -12.43
CA ASN A 201 -16.17 12.21 -12.55
C ASN A 201 -16.74 11.76 -11.19
N GLY A 202 -15.93 11.83 -10.12
CA GLY A 202 -16.30 11.43 -8.76
C GLY A 202 -16.23 9.93 -8.52
N ASN A 203 -16.30 9.54 -7.24
CA ASN A 203 -16.08 8.17 -6.79
C ASN A 203 -17.11 7.17 -7.34
N ALA A 204 -18.37 7.55 -7.47
CA ALA A 204 -19.39 6.64 -7.99
C ALA A 204 -19.06 6.18 -9.43
N PHE A 205 -18.70 7.12 -10.30
CA PHE A 205 -18.24 6.77 -11.64
C PHE A 205 -16.97 5.95 -11.64
N HIS A 206 -16.00 6.35 -10.81
CA HIS A 206 -14.73 5.62 -10.64
C HIS A 206 -15.01 4.16 -10.27
N GLN A 207 -15.83 3.88 -9.27
CA GLN A 207 -16.19 2.53 -8.86
C GLN A 207 -16.88 1.72 -9.96
N GLU A 208 -17.82 2.34 -10.73
CA GLU A 208 -18.46 1.69 -11.88
C GLU A 208 -17.44 1.33 -12.98
N LEU A 209 -16.46 2.22 -13.24
CA LEU A 209 -15.39 1.95 -14.20
C LEU A 209 -14.49 0.80 -13.73
N MET A 210 -14.08 0.80 -12.44
CA MET A 210 -13.26 -0.26 -11.84
C MET A 210 -13.99 -1.62 -11.83
N ALA A 211 -15.30 -1.62 -11.61
CA ALA A 211 -16.15 -2.81 -11.71
C ALA A 211 -16.35 -3.31 -13.16
N GLY A 212 -15.91 -2.56 -14.15
CA GLY A 212 -16.09 -2.88 -15.56
C GLY A 212 -17.51 -2.62 -16.06
N ASP A 213 -18.30 -1.80 -15.38
CA ASP A 213 -19.67 -1.45 -15.78
C ASP A 213 -19.69 -0.30 -16.79
N VAL A 214 -18.66 0.52 -16.82
CA VAL A 214 -18.48 1.63 -17.76
C VAL A 214 -17.51 1.23 -18.88
N PRO A 215 -17.84 1.53 -20.16
CA PRO A 215 -16.91 1.33 -21.27
C PRO A 215 -15.68 2.25 -21.17
N TYR A 216 -14.49 1.74 -21.47
CA TYR A 216 -13.29 2.59 -21.55
C TYR A 216 -13.36 3.64 -22.66
N THR A 217 -14.24 3.46 -23.65
CA THR A 217 -14.54 4.43 -24.71
C THR A 217 -15.52 5.52 -24.30
N ASP A 218 -16.00 5.54 -23.04
CA ASP A 218 -16.84 6.61 -22.50
C ASP A 218 -16.10 7.96 -22.59
N ALA A 219 -16.83 9.01 -22.96
CA ALA A 219 -16.27 10.35 -23.11
C ALA A 219 -15.64 10.88 -21.81
N ARG A 220 -16.12 10.45 -20.64
CA ARG A 220 -15.59 10.82 -19.34
C ARG A 220 -14.21 10.22 -19.12
N VAL A 221 -13.98 8.96 -19.50
CA VAL A 221 -12.64 8.32 -19.46
C VAL A 221 -11.68 9.04 -20.42
N LYS A 222 -12.14 9.35 -21.64
CA LYS A 222 -11.34 10.14 -22.59
C LYS A 222 -10.97 11.50 -22.02
N LYS A 223 -11.87 12.14 -21.27
CA LYS A 223 -11.63 13.45 -20.61
C LYS A 223 -10.51 13.35 -19.58
N VAL A 224 -10.40 12.26 -18.83
CA VAL A 224 -9.27 11.99 -17.89
C VAL A 224 -7.95 12.07 -18.65
N TYR A 225 -7.78 11.28 -19.71
CA TYR A 225 -6.56 11.27 -20.53
C TYR A 225 -6.26 12.60 -21.20
N THR A 226 -7.29 13.31 -21.69
CA THR A 226 -7.07 14.63 -22.33
C THR A 226 -6.65 15.71 -21.32
N THR A 227 -7.12 15.63 -20.07
CA THR A 227 -6.66 16.49 -18.98
C THR A 227 -5.23 16.17 -18.59
N TRP A 228 -4.88 14.88 -18.50
CA TRP A 228 -3.50 14.45 -18.22
C TRP A 228 -2.54 14.85 -19.34
N LYS A 229 -2.97 14.72 -20.59
CA LYS A 229 -2.18 15.12 -21.77
C LYS A 229 -1.66 16.55 -21.69
N GLN A 230 -2.41 17.46 -21.07
CA GLN A 230 -1.98 18.85 -20.89
C GLN A 230 -0.62 18.93 -20.17
N LEU A 231 -0.40 18.15 -19.09
CA LEU A 231 0.87 18.14 -18.36
C LEU A 231 2.04 17.59 -19.21
N ILE A 232 1.74 16.64 -20.11
CA ILE A 232 2.75 16.05 -21.00
C ILE A 232 3.12 17.07 -22.10
N ASP A 233 2.11 17.70 -22.73
CA ASP A 233 2.32 18.70 -23.78
C ASP A 233 3.07 19.93 -23.25
N ASP A 234 2.79 20.33 -22.00
CA ASP A 234 3.45 21.44 -21.31
C ASP A 234 4.83 21.07 -20.79
N LYS A 235 5.26 19.78 -20.91
CA LYS A 235 6.54 19.27 -20.41
C LYS A 235 6.72 19.51 -18.90
N ASP A 236 5.67 19.22 -18.13
CA ASP A 236 5.69 19.42 -16.69
C ASP A 236 6.37 18.26 -15.94
N PHE A 237 6.51 17.09 -16.56
CA PHE A 237 7.20 15.94 -15.99
C PHE A 237 8.72 15.95 -16.25
N ILE A 238 9.47 15.25 -15.40
CA ILE A 238 10.90 14.98 -15.64
C ILE A 238 11.09 14.26 -16.96
N ASP A 239 12.18 14.54 -17.64
CA ASP A 239 12.55 13.83 -18.88
C ASP A 239 12.75 12.33 -18.63
N ASN A 240 12.44 11.51 -19.64
CA ASN A 240 12.60 10.05 -19.58
C ASN A 240 11.91 9.38 -18.37
N SER A 241 10.80 9.92 -17.92
CA SER A 241 10.07 9.45 -16.74
C SER A 241 9.79 7.94 -16.73
N LEU A 242 9.57 7.33 -17.90
CA LEU A 242 9.36 5.88 -18.06
C LEU A 242 10.61 5.01 -17.77
N SER A 243 11.78 5.62 -17.60
CA SER A 243 13.02 4.91 -17.28
C SER A 243 13.26 4.79 -15.77
N TYR A 244 12.52 5.51 -14.96
CA TYR A 244 12.71 5.56 -13.50
C TYR A 244 11.64 4.76 -12.77
N ASP A 245 12.09 3.88 -11.86
CA ASP A 245 11.26 3.35 -10.78
C ASP A 245 11.11 4.38 -9.65
N LEU A 246 10.37 4.01 -8.60
CA LEU A 246 10.16 4.91 -7.48
C LEU A 246 11.46 5.33 -6.81
N ASP A 247 12.39 4.40 -6.58
CA ASP A 247 13.66 4.69 -5.89
C ASP A 247 14.56 5.61 -6.72
N ALA A 248 14.54 5.49 -8.04
CA ALA A 248 15.28 6.36 -8.94
C ALA A 248 14.61 7.73 -9.19
N ALA A 249 13.28 7.83 -9.05
CA ALA A 249 12.54 9.07 -9.25
C ALA A 249 12.52 9.97 -8.02
N GLN A 250 12.46 9.43 -6.80
CA GLN A 250 12.46 10.21 -5.56
C GLN A 250 13.64 11.19 -5.42
N PRO A 251 14.88 10.86 -5.81
CA PRO A 251 16.00 11.79 -5.80
C PRO A 251 15.79 13.07 -6.58
N PHE A 252 14.95 13.09 -7.64
CA PHE A 252 14.63 14.33 -8.34
C PHE A 252 13.93 15.33 -7.42
N LEU A 253 13.04 14.87 -6.57
CA LEU A 253 12.37 15.69 -5.55
C LEU A 253 13.35 16.06 -4.42
N PHE A 254 14.09 15.08 -3.87
CA PHE A 254 14.97 15.31 -2.72
C PHE A 254 16.15 16.25 -3.04
N GLN A 255 16.68 16.16 -4.26
CA GLN A 255 17.77 17.01 -4.73
C GLN A 255 17.29 18.35 -5.32
N GLY A 256 15.99 18.61 -5.34
CA GLY A 256 15.43 19.84 -5.88
C GLY A 256 15.51 19.97 -7.40
N LYS A 257 15.66 18.84 -8.12
CA LYS A 257 15.61 18.79 -9.59
C LYS A 257 14.17 18.85 -10.10
N ALA A 258 13.22 18.40 -9.31
CA ALA A 258 11.80 18.58 -9.50
C ALA A 258 11.16 19.11 -8.22
N ALA A 259 10.08 19.90 -8.36
CA ALA A 259 9.45 20.56 -7.23
C ALA A 259 8.34 19.77 -6.57
N MET A 260 7.65 18.92 -7.30
CA MET A 260 6.46 18.17 -6.84
C MET A 260 6.53 16.69 -7.22
N MET A 261 5.76 15.86 -6.51
CA MET A 261 5.54 14.44 -6.82
C MET A 261 4.17 14.01 -6.28
N LEU A 262 3.31 13.44 -7.12
CA LEU A 262 2.10 12.75 -6.67
C LEU A 262 2.48 11.39 -6.12
N MET A 263 2.23 11.15 -4.82
CA MET A 263 2.59 9.88 -4.17
C MET A 263 1.84 9.68 -2.84
N GLY A 264 1.81 8.43 -2.38
CA GLY A 264 1.31 8.08 -1.07
C GLY A 264 2.22 8.54 0.07
N THR A 265 1.64 8.84 1.23
CA THR A 265 2.38 9.36 2.40
C THR A 265 3.51 8.44 2.87
N PHE A 266 3.48 7.16 2.51
CA PHE A 266 4.49 6.17 2.89
C PHE A 266 5.93 6.54 2.48
N ILE A 267 6.13 7.42 1.48
CA ILE A 267 7.49 7.85 1.12
C ILE A 267 8.10 8.78 2.18
N SER A 268 7.30 9.40 3.05
CA SER A 268 7.79 10.33 4.07
C SER A 268 8.75 9.69 5.07
N ALA A 269 8.59 8.39 5.34
CA ALA A 269 9.49 7.62 6.19
C ALA A 269 10.93 7.53 5.64
N GLY A 270 11.10 7.68 4.33
CA GLY A 270 12.39 7.64 3.62
C GLY A 270 13.03 9.00 3.35
N PHE A 271 12.45 10.11 3.82
CA PHE A 271 13.00 11.44 3.52
C PHE A 271 14.38 11.64 4.15
N PRO A 272 15.37 12.07 3.36
CA PRO A 272 16.66 12.46 3.91
C PRO A 272 16.51 13.59 4.94
N ALA A 273 17.20 13.50 6.07
CA ALA A 273 17.14 14.50 7.14
C ALA A 273 17.43 15.93 6.64
N SER A 274 18.32 16.06 5.64
CA SER A 274 18.71 17.35 5.05
C SER A 274 17.58 18.09 4.33
N VAL A 275 16.52 17.41 3.92
CA VAL A 275 15.40 18.00 3.17
C VAL A 275 14.05 17.84 3.86
N LYS A 276 13.97 17.07 4.94
CA LYS A 276 12.71 16.74 5.61
C LYS A 276 11.88 17.98 5.98
N GLU A 277 12.52 19.02 6.50
CA GLU A 277 11.88 20.30 6.87
C GLU A 277 11.36 21.08 5.66
N GLN A 278 11.97 20.86 4.49
CA GLN A 278 11.57 21.51 3.23
C GLN A 278 10.44 20.77 2.51
N MET A 279 10.09 19.58 2.97
CA MET A 279 9.00 18.82 2.36
C MET A 279 7.65 19.31 2.89
N GLY A 280 6.71 19.50 1.97
CA GLY A 280 5.31 19.76 2.25
C GLY A 280 4.44 18.71 1.57
N TYR A 281 3.16 18.73 1.90
CA TYR A 281 2.17 17.81 1.35
C TYR A 281 0.81 18.51 1.29
N PHE A 282 0.12 18.39 0.15
CA PHE A 282 -1.20 18.97 -0.02
C PHE A 282 -2.13 18.03 -0.82
N GLN A 283 -3.42 18.23 -0.63
CA GLN A 283 -4.48 17.49 -1.33
C GLN A 283 -4.38 17.71 -2.85
N PHE A 284 -4.60 16.65 -3.64
CA PHE A 284 -4.65 16.80 -5.10
C PHE A 284 -5.71 17.85 -5.50
N PRO A 285 -5.38 18.77 -6.40
CA PRO A 285 -6.22 19.93 -6.71
C PRO A 285 -7.62 19.58 -7.22
N ILE A 286 -8.59 20.43 -6.92
CA ILE A 286 -9.96 20.32 -7.41
C ILE A 286 -10.00 20.71 -8.89
N ILE A 287 -10.58 19.86 -9.75
CA ILE A 287 -10.77 20.14 -11.18
C ILE A 287 -12.19 20.66 -11.43
N ASP A 288 -13.21 19.95 -10.98
CA ASP A 288 -14.60 20.39 -11.05
C ASP A 288 -15.17 20.55 -9.64
N SER A 289 -15.49 21.78 -9.24
CA SER A 289 -16.02 22.11 -7.93
C SER A 289 -17.42 21.53 -7.64
N LYS A 290 -18.11 21.04 -8.67
CA LYS A 290 -19.42 20.39 -8.54
C LYS A 290 -19.30 18.91 -8.20
N VAL A 291 -18.14 18.31 -8.42
CA VAL A 291 -17.86 16.92 -8.10
C VAL A 291 -17.44 16.82 -6.64
N PRO A 292 -18.12 16.02 -5.79
CA PRO A 292 -17.69 15.79 -4.42
C PRO A 292 -16.28 15.21 -4.39
N THR A 293 -15.39 15.86 -3.63
CA THR A 293 -13.98 15.46 -3.53
C THR A 293 -13.86 14.07 -2.93
N ALA A 294 -13.28 13.14 -3.65
CA ALA A 294 -12.96 11.79 -3.23
C ALA A 294 -11.44 11.56 -3.24
N GLU A 295 -10.96 10.63 -2.42
CA GLU A 295 -9.53 10.40 -2.20
C GLU A 295 -9.18 8.92 -2.36
N ASP A 296 -7.90 8.64 -2.69
CA ASP A 296 -7.34 7.31 -2.58
C ASP A 296 -6.86 7.04 -1.16
N GLY A 297 -7.29 5.91 -0.62
CA GLY A 297 -6.91 5.40 0.70
C GLY A 297 -6.54 3.92 0.65
N PRO A 298 -5.48 3.53 -0.09
CA PRO A 298 -5.12 2.13 -0.24
C PRO A 298 -4.71 1.49 1.08
N ILE A 299 -5.15 0.23 1.28
CA ILE A 299 -4.97 -0.54 2.50
C ILE A 299 -3.98 -1.68 2.28
N GLU A 300 -2.97 -1.77 3.15
CA GLU A 300 -2.09 -2.93 3.26
C GLU A 300 -2.63 -3.93 4.28
N CYS A 301 -2.31 -5.20 4.12
CA CYS A 301 -2.80 -6.23 5.04
C CYS A 301 -1.80 -7.37 5.24
N LEU A 302 -2.05 -8.17 6.29
CA LEU A 302 -1.44 -9.49 6.49
C LEU A 302 -2.44 -10.56 6.16
N ASN A 303 -1.95 -11.61 5.50
CA ASN A 303 -2.73 -12.81 5.17
C ASN A 303 -1.99 -14.05 5.66
N ILE A 304 -2.74 -15.08 6.04
CA ILE A 304 -2.22 -16.43 6.26
C ILE A 304 -2.52 -17.24 4.99
N PRO A 305 -1.49 -17.74 4.28
CA PRO A 305 -1.70 -18.67 3.17
C PRO A 305 -2.44 -19.95 3.62
N SER A 306 -3.31 -20.50 2.78
CA SER A 306 -4.03 -21.74 3.11
C SER A 306 -3.10 -22.94 3.32
N LYS A 307 -1.91 -22.92 2.72
CA LYS A 307 -0.85 -23.93 2.83
C LYS A 307 0.19 -23.62 3.92
N ALA A 308 0.01 -22.59 4.71
CA ALA A 308 0.88 -22.28 5.85
C ALA A 308 0.99 -23.48 6.79
N LYS A 309 2.19 -23.77 7.28
CA LYS A 309 2.47 -24.90 8.15
C LYS A 309 2.20 -24.58 9.63
N HIS A 310 2.54 -23.35 10.04
CA HIS A 310 2.47 -22.91 11.44
C HIS A 310 1.33 -21.91 11.64
N LYS A 311 0.10 -22.32 11.27
CA LYS A 311 -1.10 -21.44 11.30
C LYS A 311 -1.44 -20.93 12.70
N ALA A 312 -1.14 -21.69 13.76
CA ALA A 312 -1.39 -21.27 15.13
C ALA A 312 -0.47 -20.10 15.54
N GLU A 313 0.81 -20.20 15.20
CA GLU A 313 1.83 -19.15 15.39
C GLU A 313 1.50 -17.91 14.53
N ALA A 314 1.10 -18.13 13.28
CA ALA A 314 0.66 -17.07 12.37
C ALA A 314 -0.54 -16.29 12.94
N ARG A 315 -1.54 -16.96 13.50
CA ARG A 315 -2.70 -16.33 14.17
C ARG A 315 -2.29 -15.54 15.41
N LYS A 316 -1.33 -16.06 16.22
CA LYS A 316 -0.77 -15.31 17.36
C LYS A 316 -0.07 -14.02 16.88
N PHE A 317 0.73 -14.11 15.81
CA PHE A 317 1.43 -12.94 15.26
C PHE A 317 0.45 -11.90 14.70
N ILE A 318 -0.54 -12.33 13.91
CA ILE A 318 -1.57 -11.41 13.40
C ILE A 318 -2.33 -10.75 14.56
N ALA A 319 -2.65 -11.47 15.63
CA ALA A 319 -3.29 -10.90 16.81
C ALA A 319 -2.39 -9.88 17.52
N PHE A 320 -1.09 -10.13 17.59
CA PHE A 320 -0.11 -9.19 18.14
C PHE A 320 -0.02 -7.90 17.30
N VAL A 321 0.09 -8.02 15.98
CA VAL A 321 0.12 -6.87 15.06
C VAL A 321 -1.20 -6.08 15.11
N GLY A 322 -2.32 -6.76 15.31
CA GLY A 322 -3.65 -6.18 15.42
C GLY A 322 -3.92 -5.36 16.67
N THR A 323 -3.00 -5.31 17.66
CA THR A 323 -3.15 -4.45 18.84
C THR A 323 -2.99 -2.97 18.46
N PRO A 324 -3.68 -2.04 19.16
CA PRO A 324 -3.59 -0.60 18.86
C PRO A 324 -2.16 -0.06 18.88
N GLU A 325 -1.35 -0.50 19.83
CA GLU A 325 0.03 -0.04 20.06
C GLU A 325 0.95 -0.47 18.91
N ILE A 326 0.88 -1.74 18.51
CA ILE A 326 1.72 -2.28 17.42
C ILE A 326 1.25 -1.71 16.08
N SER A 327 -0.07 -1.61 15.85
CA SER A 327 -0.64 -0.99 14.66
C SER A 327 -0.19 0.46 14.51
N ALA A 328 -0.20 1.27 15.59
CA ALA A 328 0.29 2.65 15.55
C ALA A 328 1.79 2.73 15.23
N ARG A 329 2.62 1.91 15.89
CA ARG A 329 4.06 1.91 15.67
C ARG A 329 4.43 1.47 14.27
N LEU A 330 3.76 0.43 13.77
CA LEU A 330 3.95 -0.03 12.39
C LEU A 330 3.58 1.09 11.40
N ALA A 331 2.44 1.74 11.60
CA ALA A 331 1.99 2.83 10.74
C ALA A 331 2.97 4.02 10.74
N GLU A 332 3.42 4.46 11.91
CA GLU A 332 4.39 5.56 12.03
C GLU A 332 5.70 5.23 11.31
N GLY A 333 6.25 4.06 11.57
CA GLY A 333 7.50 3.63 10.92
C GLY A 333 7.39 3.41 9.42
N LEU A 334 6.19 3.09 8.91
CA LEU A 334 5.91 2.94 7.48
C LEU A 334 5.44 4.26 6.81
N GLY A 335 5.43 5.39 7.53
CA GLY A 335 4.94 6.67 6.98
C GLY A 335 3.47 6.62 6.59
N SER A 336 2.65 5.92 7.36
CA SER A 336 1.27 5.57 7.03
C SER A 336 0.33 5.87 8.20
N LEU A 337 -0.93 5.51 8.05
CA LEU A 337 -1.97 5.63 9.05
C LEU A 337 -2.34 4.24 9.60
N PRO A 338 -2.58 4.09 10.92
CA PRO A 338 -2.95 2.81 11.49
C PRO A 338 -4.37 2.41 11.05
N ALA A 339 -4.52 1.18 10.56
CA ALA A 339 -5.83 0.66 10.17
C ALA A 339 -6.74 0.38 11.38
N ASN A 340 -6.16 0.16 12.57
CA ASN A 340 -6.89 0.01 13.81
C ASN A 340 -7.34 1.38 14.34
N SER A 341 -8.65 1.65 14.33
CA SER A 341 -9.22 2.94 14.75
C SER A 341 -9.04 3.29 16.24
N LYS A 342 -8.62 2.29 17.05
CA LYS A 342 -8.30 2.48 18.48
C LYS A 342 -6.84 2.88 18.71
N SER A 343 -6.03 2.94 17.65
CA SER A 343 -4.64 3.39 17.72
C SER A 343 -4.54 4.89 18.00
N PRO A 344 -3.46 5.36 18.65
CA PRO A 344 -3.16 6.78 18.76
C PRO A 344 -3.14 7.49 17.41
N ALA A 345 -3.51 8.77 17.41
CA ALA A 345 -3.42 9.60 16.21
C ALA A 345 -1.95 9.71 15.72
N PRO A 346 -1.70 9.85 14.40
CA PRO A 346 -0.34 9.94 13.87
C PRO A 346 0.40 11.16 14.43
N ALA A 347 1.69 11.00 14.75
CA ALA A 347 2.55 12.09 15.24
C ALA A 347 3.17 12.90 14.09
N ASP A 348 3.53 12.23 13.00
CA ASP A 348 4.17 12.83 11.84
C ASP A 348 3.28 13.90 11.16
N PRO A 349 3.80 15.11 10.85
CA PRO A 349 3.00 16.20 10.27
C PRO A 349 2.37 15.85 8.92
N ILE A 350 3.06 15.11 8.06
CA ILE A 350 2.53 14.71 6.75
C ILE A 350 1.39 13.72 6.92
N ASN A 351 1.55 12.74 7.79
CA ASN A 351 0.49 11.79 8.10
C ASN A 351 -0.72 12.45 8.76
N LYS A 352 -0.53 13.50 9.57
CA LYS A 352 -1.64 14.33 10.10
C LYS A 352 -2.43 14.98 8.97
N ILE A 353 -1.74 15.58 8.00
CA ILE A 353 -2.39 16.19 6.83
C ILE A 353 -3.12 15.10 6.02
N GLY A 354 -2.48 13.97 5.75
CA GLY A 354 -3.09 12.83 5.05
C GLY A 354 -4.34 12.30 5.75
N PHE A 355 -4.30 12.18 7.08
CA PHE A 355 -5.46 11.81 7.88
C PHE A 355 -6.60 12.84 7.77
N GLN A 356 -6.29 14.14 7.82
CA GLN A 356 -7.28 15.20 7.65
C GLN A 356 -7.92 15.18 6.26
N ILE A 357 -7.12 14.93 5.21
CA ILE A 357 -7.61 14.80 3.84
C ILE A 357 -8.61 13.63 3.74
N LEU A 358 -8.22 12.43 4.19
CA LEU A 358 -9.07 11.25 4.11
C LEU A 358 -10.33 11.37 4.97
N SER A 359 -10.21 11.89 6.20
CA SER A 359 -11.34 12.04 7.10
C SER A 359 -12.28 13.18 6.74
N GLY A 360 -11.79 14.19 6.02
CA GLY A 360 -12.56 15.35 5.56
C GLY A 360 -13.24 15.15 4.20
N THR A 361 -12.95 14.08 3.49
CA THR A 361 -13.51 13.84 2.15
C THR A 361 -15.03 13.60 2.19
N LYS A 362 -15.74 14.19 1.24
CA LYS A 362 -17.20 14.05 1.11
C LYS A 362 -17.60 13.11 -0.02
N GLY A 363 -16.72 12.88 -0.97
CA GLY A 363 -16.92 12.02 -2.13
C GLY A 363 -16.64 10.54 -1.87
N GLY A 364 -16.13 10.20 -0.68
CA GLY A 364 -15.74 8.84 -0.33
C GLY A 364 -14.26 8.53 -0.59
N ILE A 365 -13.87 7.30 -0.30
CA ILE A 365 -12.50 6.82 -0.42
C ILE A 365 -12.46 5.65 -1.39
N ALA A 366 -11.66 5.76 -2.45
CA ALA A 366 -11.28 4.68 -3.34
C ALA A 366 -10.09 3.91 -2.74
N GLN A 367 -9.89 2.65 -3.14
CA GLN A 367 -8.73 1.89 -2.68
C GLN A 367 -7.45 2.26 -3.43
N PHE A 368 -7.48 2.23 -4.67
CA PHE A 368 -6.46 2.55 -5.67
C PHE A 368 -6.72 1.70 -6.93
N TYR A 369 -6.38 2.20 -8.10
CA TYR A 369 -6.64 1.60 -9.40
C TYR A 369 -6.50 0.08 -9.45
N ASP A 370 -5.34 -0.44 -9.06
CA ASP A 370 -5.04 -1.88 -9.12
C ASP A 370 -5.63 -2.70 -7.95
N ARG A 371 -6.31 -2.05 -7.00
CA ARG A 371 -6.96 -2.68 -5.85
C ARG A 371 -8.48 -2.66 -5.93
N ASP A 372 -9.03 -1.81 -6.79
CA ASP A 372 -10.46 -1.69 -7.03
C ASP A 372 -10.94 -2.49 -8.25
N MET A 373 -10.03 -3.02 -9.08
CA MET A 373 -10.40 -3.83 -10.24
C MET A 373 -9.70 -5.19 -10.27
N THR A 374 -10.11 -6.05 -11.23
CA THR A 374 -9.46 -7.35 -11.43
C THR A 374 -7.99 -7.16 -11.81
N LYS A 375 -7.13 -8.07 -11.33
CA LYS A 375 -5.68 -8.00 -11.63
C LYS A 375 -5.40 -7.88 -13.11
N GLU A 376 -6.08 -8.66 -13.95
CA GLU A 376 -5.85 -8.69 -15.39
C GLU A 376 -6.18 -7.33 -16.05
N MET A 377 -7.31 -6.70 -15.64
CA MET A 377 -7.67 -5.38 -16.15
C MET A 377 -6.74 -4.29 -15.66
N ALA A 378 -6.32 -4.37 -14.40
CA ALA A 378 -5.35 -3.43 -13.82
C ALA A 378 -4.00 -3.46 -14.56
N ASP A 379 -3.48 -4.66 -14.83
CA ASP A 379 -2.21 -4.82 -15.54
C ASP A 379 -2.26 -4.22 -16.95
N GLU A 380 -3.35 -4.48 -17.71
CA GLU A 380 -3.53 -3.91 -19.06
C GLU A 380 -3.77 -2.40 -19.02
N GLY A 381 -4.53 -1.89 -18.05
CA GLY A 381 -4.75 -0.45 -17.88
C GLY A 381 -3.47 0.30 -17.54
N MET A 382 -2.66 -0.20 -16.59
CA MET A 382 -1.39 0.41 -16.23
C MET A 382 -0.39 0.39 -17.39
N LYS A 383 -0.35 -0.68 -18.18
CA LYS A 383 0.43 -0.75 -19.41
C LYS A 383 -0.03 0.29 -20.45
N ALA A 384 -1.34 0.49 -20.59
CA ALA A 384 -1.88 1.52 -21.47
C ALA A 384 -1.49 2.93 -21.00
N MET A 385 -1.41 3.19 -19.69
CA MET A 385 -0.92 4.47 -19.15
C MET A 385 0.56 4.71 -19.51
N GLN A 386 1.43 3.70 -19.45
CA GLN A 386 2.82 3.83 -19.91
C GLN A 386 2.88 4.13 -21.42
N GLN A 387 2.06 3.46 -22.24
CA GLN A 387 1.97 3.74 -23.67
C GLN A 387 1.45 5.14 -23.95
N PHE A 388 0.50 5.63 -23.14
CA PHE A 388 -0.01 6.99 -23.23
C PHE A 388 1.06 8.03 -22.89
N ILE A 389 1.85 7.83 -21.83
CA ILE A 389 2.95 8.74 -21.50
C ILE A 389 4.01 8.75 -22.62
N ALA A 390 4.28 7.60 -23.25
CA ALA A 390 5.22 7.49 -24.36
C ALA A 390 4.72 8.20 -25.63
N ASP A 391 3.41 8.14 -25.91
CA ASP A 391 2.78 8.74 -27.07
C ASP A 391 1.32 9.15 -26.79
N PRO A 392 1.11 10.38 -26.27
CA PRO A 392 -0.22 10.84 -25.88
C PRO A 392 -1.17 11.12 -27.07
N THR A 393 -0.71 10.92 -28.30
CA THR A 393 -1.59 11.04 -29.49
C THR A 393 -2.46 9.82 -29.69
N LYS A 394 -2.13 8.68 -29.05
CA LYS A 394 -2.80 7.38 -29.21
C LYS A 394 -4.00 7.15 -28.28
N ILE A 395 -4.53 8.17 -27.63
CA ILE A 395 -5.63 8.04 -26.64
C ILE A 395 -6.76 7.15 -27.18
N ASP A 396 -7.30 7.45 -28.35
CA ASP A 396 -8.48 6.74 -28.88
C ASP A 396 -8.17 5.25 -29.16
N ALA A 397 -6.99 4.95 -29.68
CA ALA A 397 -6.57 3.57 -29.94
C ALA A 397 -6.36 2.79 -28.63
N LEU A 398 -5.76 3.40 -27.61
CA LEU A 398 -5.55 2.79 -26.29
C LEU A 398 -6.88 2.51 -25.59
N LEU A 399 -7.82 3.47 -25.62
CA LEU A 399 -9.15 3.29 -25.03
C LEU A 399 -9.95 2.20 -25.74
N ALA A 400 -9.87 2.13 -27.07
CA ALA A 400 -10.51 1.06 -27.85
C ALA A 400 -9.92 -0.33 -27.49
N GLN A 401 -8.60 -0.43 -27.31
CA GLN A 401 -7.96 -1.67 -26.88
C GLN A 401 -8.37 -2.08 -25.47
N LEU A 402 -8.41 -1.14 -24.52
CA LEU A 402 -8.88 -1.39 -23.15
C LEU A 402 -10.34 -1.82 -23.12
N GLU A 403 -11.18 -1.27 -24.00
CA GLU A 403 -12.58 -1.68 -24.13
C GLU A 403 -12.73 -3.12 -24.60
N VAL A 404 -11.92 -3.57 -25.57
CA VAL A 404 -11.88 -4.99 -25.97
C VAL A 404 -11.49 -5.87 -24.81
N THR A 405 -10.47 -5.46 -24.03
CA THR A 405 -10.02 -6.18 -22.83
C THR A 405 -11.10 -6.24 -21.76
N ARG A 406 -11.78 -5.11 -21.47
CA ARG A 406 -12.90 -5.04 -20.52
C ARG A 406 -14.00 -6.02 -20.89
N LYS A 407 -14.47 -5.99 -22.12
CA LYS A 407 -15.52 -6.91 -22.60
C LYS A 407 -15.16 -8.37 -22.38
N ARG A 408 -13.93 -8.74 -22.66
CA ARG A 408 -13.41 -10.11 -22.48
C ARG A 408 -13.37 -10.50 -21.00
N ILE A 409 -12.85 -9.63 -20.12
CA ILE A 409 -12.62 -9.95 -18.70
C ILE A 409 -13.95 -9.98 -17.93
N TYR A 410 -14.80 -8.99 -18.14
CA TYR A 410 -16.05 -8.85 -17.38
C TYR A 410 -17.28 -9.49 -18.10
N HIS A 411 -17.05 -10.20 -19.22
CA HIS A 411 -18.10 -10.84 -20.02
C HIS A 411 -19.24 -9.87 -20.40
N LYS A 412 -18.89 -8.60 -20.68
CA LYS A 412 -19.84 -7.55 -21.08
C LYS A 412 -19.96 -7.49 -22.61
N SER A 413 -21.17 -7.24 -23.10
CA SER A 413 -21.48 -7.04 -24.52
C SER A 413 -21.03 -5.66 -25.04
#